data_eabcf89f3ae058745821a5d9f5682f4e
#
_entry.id   eabcf89f3ae058745821a5d9f5682f4e
#
_cell.length_a   1.000
_cell.length_b   1.000
_cell.length_c   1.000
_cell.angle_alpha   90.00
_cell.angle_beta   90.00
_cell.angle_gamma   90.00
#
_symmetry.space_group_name_H-M   'P 1'
#
loop_
_entity.id
_entity.type
_entity.pdbx_description
1 polymer ?
#
loop_
_entity_poly.entity_id
_entity_poly.type
_entity_poly.pdbx_seq_one_letter_code
_entity_poly.pdbx_strand_id
1 'polypeptide(L)'
;MEARQLLEALHVAERLKDETRHCTTTKGTPENVASHSWRMALMAYFMTDEFPELDMNKVIKMCLIHDLGECFTGDIPTFRKTQADEDREASLLSNWVRSLPDPYASDMTALYAEMDALSSQEAKLYKSIDKLEAVIQHNESPISTWEPHEYELNRTYATDIVQFSDYLKVLRAEILKDTNDKIAAGK
;
A
#
# COMPACT_ATOMS: atom_id res chain seq x y z
N MET A 1 5.61 20.26 -16.16
CA MET A 1 6.82 19.40 -16.00
C MET A 1 7.49 19.27 -17.36
N GLU A 2 8.76 19.64 -17.46
CA GLU A 2 9.54 19.42 -18.66
C GLU A 2 9.84 17.96 -18.89
N ALA A 3 10.02 17.53 -20.17
CA ALA A 3 10.23 16.11 -20.50
C ALA A 3 11.44 15.49 -19.76
N ARG A 4 12.52 16.24 -19.56
CA ARG A 4 13.68 15.77 -18.79
C ARG A 4 13.33 15.54 -17.32
N GLN A 5 12.61 16.44 -16.70
CA GLN A 5 12.16 16.32 -15.31
C GLN A 5 11.23 15.10 -15.12
N LEU A 6 10.34 14.82 -16.09
CA LEU A 6 9.51 13.63 -16.06
C LEU A 6 10.36 12.35 -16.08
N LEU A 7 11.37 12.28 -16.96
CA LEU A 7 12.25 11.12 -17.03
C LEU A 7 13.04 10.93 -15.74
N GLU A 8 13.50 11.99 -15.11
CA GLU A 8 14.22 11.95 -13.83
C GLU A 8 13.29 11.47 -12.70
N ALA A 9 12.06 11.96 -12.64
CA ALA A 9 11.08 11.49 -11.65
C ALA A 9 10.73 10.00 -11.84
N LEU A 10 10.52 9.56 -13.10
CA LEU A 10 10.25 8.16 -13.41
C LEU A 10 11.45 7.25 -13.11
N HIS A 11 12.69 7.76 -13.27
CA HIS A 11 13.89 7.01 -12.93
C HIS A 11 14.02 6.78 -11.40
N VAL A 12 13.54 7.70 -10.58
CA VAL A 12 13.44 7.46 -9.13
C VAL A 12 12.38 6.41 -8.83
N ALA A 13 11.17 6.55 -9.38
CA ALA A 13 10.08 5.61 -9.15
C ALA A 13 10.38 4.18 -9.67
N GLU A 14 11.27 4.05 -10.66
CA GLU A 14 11.69 2.75 -11.21
C GLU A 14 12.30 1.84 -10.15
N ARG A 15 12.94 2.40 -9.12
CA ARG A 15 13.58 1.63 -8.03
C ARG A 15 12.58 0.73 -7.29
N LEU A 16 11.29 1.11 -7.20
CA LEU A 16 10.25 0.27 -6.58
C LEU A 16 10.05 -1.10 -7.25
N LYS A 17 10.56 -1.28 -8.47
CA LYS A 17 10.51 -2.56 -9.16
C LYS A 17 11.54 -3.56 -8.62
N ASP A 18 12.60 -3.05 -8.01
CA ASP A 18 13.66 -3.86 -7.40
C ASP A 18 13.46 -4.05 -5.90
N GLU A 19 12.65 -3.19 -5.26
CA GLU A 19 12.32 -3.31 -3.84
C GLU A 19 11.28 -4.41 -3.61
N THR A 20 11.64 -5.43 -2.81
CA THR A 20 10.81 -6.61 -2.58
C THR A 20 10.17 -6.57 -1.21
N ARG A 21 8.88 -6.91 -1.17
CA ARG A 21 8.08 -7.04 0.05
C ARG A 21 8.27 -8.41 0.71
N HIS A 22 7.84 -8.52 1.96
CA HIS A 22 7.91 -9.77 2.73
C HIS A 22 6.78 -10.76 2.35
N CYS A 23 6.49 -10.89 1.07
CA CYS A 23 5.52 -11.86 0.55
C CYS A 23 5.88 -12.27 -0.87
N THR A 24 5.25 -13.31 -1.35
CA THR A 24 5.48 -13.85 -2.69
C THR A 24 4.18 -13.93 -3.48
N THR A 25 4.29 -13.94 -4.80
CA THR A 25 3.18 -14.27 -5.68
C THR A 25 2.81 -15.75 -5.56
N THR A 26 1.66 -16.15 -6.11
CA THR A 26 1.21 -17.55 -6.20
C THR A 26 2.28 -18.50 -6.79
N LYS A 27 3.15 -17.97 -7.65
CA LYS A 27 4.25 -18.75 -8.28
C LYS A 27 5.55 -18.71 -7.48
N GLY A 28 5.57 -18.11 -6.29
CA GLY A 28 6.74 -18.01 -5.43
C GLY A 28 7.76 -16.94 -5.84
N THR A 29 7.43 -16.03 -6.75
CA THR A 29 8.27 -14.88 -7.05
C THR A 29 8.08 -13.83 -5.95
N PRO A 30 9.15 -13.25 -5.37
CA PRO A 30 9.00 -12.13 -4.44
C PRO A 30 8.14 -11.02 -5.05
N GLU A 31 7.16 -10.52 -4.31
CA GLU A 31 6.40 -9.35 -4.72
C GLU A 31 7.28 -8.11 -4.63
N ASN A 32 7.16 -7.19 -5.59
CA ASN A 32 7.81 -5.89 -5.46
C ASN A 32 6.79 -4.79 -5.13
N VAL A 33 7.29 -3.68 -4.57
CA VAL A 33 6.47 -2.56 -4.12
C VAL A 33 5.67 -1.91 -5.26
N ALA A 34 6.23 -1.87 -6.47
CA ALA A 34 5.51 -1.35 -7.63
C ALA A 34 4.28 -2.21 -7.99
N SER A 35 4.37 -3.55 -7.85
CA SER A 35 3.26 -4.48 -8.10
C SER A 35 2.15 -4.34 -7.05
N HIS A 36 2.52 -4.17 -5.78
CA HIS A 36 1.62 -3.85 -4.68
C HIS A 36 0.84 -2.55 -4.97
N SER A 37 1.54 -1.45 -5.22
CA SER A 37 0.94 -0.15 -5.51
C SER A 37 -0.01 -0.20 -6.73
N TRP A 38 0.38 -0.93 -7.79
CA TRP A 38 -0.47 -1.16 -8.95
C TRP A 38 -1.76 -1.90 -8.57
N ARG A 39 -1.67 -2.98 -7.78
CA ARG A 39 -2.84 -3.77 -7.39
C ARG A 39 -3.76 -2.99 -6.45
N MET A 40 -3.22 -2.19 -5.54
CA MET A 40 -3.99 -1.26 -4.73
C MET A 40 -4.79 -0.26 -5.58
N ALA A 41 -4.14 0.35 -6.59
CA ALA A 41 -4.81 1.28 -7.50
C ALA A 41 -5.94 0.59 -8.29
N LEU A 42 -5.74 -0.65 -8.70
CA LEU A 42 -6.76 -1.47 -9.35
C LEU A 42 -7.91 -1.83 -8.41
N MET A 43 -7.62 -2.15 -7.14
CA MET A 43 -8.66 -2.35 -6.11
C MET A 43 -9.49 -1.10 -5.92
N ALA A 44 -8.86 0.08 -5.78
CA ALA A 44 -9.57 1.35 -5.68
C ALA A 44 -10.47 1.61 -6.90
N TYR A 45 -9.99 1.32 -8.09
CA TYR A 45 -10.79 1.44 -9.31
C TYR A 45 -12.04 0.55 -9.30
N PHE A 46 -11.92 -0.72 -8.87
CA PHE A 46 -13.04 -1.66 -8.79
C PHE A 46 -14.01 -1.38 -7.64
N MET A 47 -13.62 -0.54 -6.69
CA MET A 47 -14.48 -0.11 -5.58
C MET A 47 -15.22 1.20 -5.86
N THR A 48 -15.11 1.78 -7.05
CA THR A 48 -15.66 3.12 -7.35
C THR A 48 -17.17 3.20 -7.10
N ASP A 49 -17.93 2.16 -7.43
CA ASP A 49 -19.37 2.13 -7.26
C ASP A 49 -19.80 1.98 -5.79
N GLU A 50 -18.91 1.52 -4.92
CA GLU A 50 -19.17 1.35 -3.49
C GLU A 50 -18.93 2.65 -2.68
N PHE A 51 -18.26 3.65 -3.28
CA PHE A 51 -17.90 4.91 -2.64
C PHE A 51 -18.22 6.11 -3.56
N PRO A 52 -19.49 6.27 -3.99
CA PRO A 52 -19.87 7.28 -4.98
C PRO A 52 -19.69 8.73 -4.49
N GLU A 53 -19.61 8.96 -3.19
CA GLU A 53 -19.37 10.28 -2.58
C GLU A 53 -17.90 10.66 -2.43
N LEU A 54 -16.97 9.73 -2.67
CA LEU A 54 -15.54 9.96 -2.52
C LEU A 54 -14.88 10.30 -3.85
N ASP A 55 -13.82 11.10 -3.80
CA ASP A 55 -12.93 11.28 -4.95
C ASP A 55 -12.04 10.05 -5.13
N MET A 56 -12.55 9.06 -5.87
CA MET A 56 -11.81 7.82 -6.14
C MET A 56 -10.57 8.05 -7.00
N ASN A 57 -10.49 9.13 -7.80
CA ASN A 57 -9.25 9.49 -8.49
C ASN A 57 -8.16 9.91 -7.48
N LYS A 58 -8.54 10.59 -6.41
CA LYS A 58 -7.64 10.92 -5.30
C LYS A 58 -7.16 9.65 -4.59
N VAL A 59 -8.07 8.71 -4.28
CA VAL A 59 -7.72 7.41 -3.67
C VAL A 59 -6.73 6.63 -4.55
N ILE A 60 -6.98 6.54 -5.86
CA ILE A 60 -6.08 5.88 -6.81
C ILE A 60 -4.69 6.55 -6.82
N LYS A 61 -4.62 7.88 -6.78
CA LYS A 61 -3.35 8.60 -6.68
C LYS A 61 -2.61 8.25 -5.39
N MET A 62 -3.31 8.25 -4.24
CA MET A 62 -2.75 7.85 -2.95
C MET A 62 -2.16 6.44 -3.01
N CYS A 63 -2.91 5.47 -3.57
CA CYS A 63 -2.44 4.10 -3.76
C CYS A 63 -1.17 4.01 -4.62
N LEU A 64 -1.05 4.83 -5.65
CA LEU A 64 0.11 4.82 -6.55
C LEU A 64 1.38 5.42 -5.93
N ILE A 65 1.23 6.40 -5.02
CA ILE A 65 2.38 7.16 -4.52
C ILE A 65 2.79 6.80 -3.09
N HIS A 66 1.99 6.01 -2.35
CA HIS A 66 2.13 5.85 -0.90
C HIS A 66 3.51 5.34 -0.46
N ASP A 67 4.10 4.43 -1.19
CA ASP A 67 5.39 3.82 -0.89
C ASP A 67 6.57 4.40 -1.71
N LEU A 68 6.42 5.58 -2.34
CA LEU A 68 7.54 6.21 -3.06
C LEU A 68 8.73 6.55 -2.15
N GLY A 69 8.54 6.62 -0.83
CA GLY A 69 9.60 6.75 0.15
C GLY A 69 10.60 5.58 0.11
N GLU A 70 10.11 4.40 -0.17
CA GLU A 70 10.91 3.17 -0.26
C GLU A 70 11.88 3.15 -1.44
N CYS A 71 11.73 4.04 -2.43
CA CYS A 71 12.76 4.30 -3.43
C CYS A 71 14.12 4.71 -2.82
N PHE A 72 14.13 5.17 -1.58
CA PHE A 72 15.30 5.72 -0.90
C PHE A 72 15.79 4.86 0.26
N THR A 73 14.92 4.04 0.85
CA THR A 73 15.20 3.25 2.05
C THR A 73 15.04 1.75 1.86
N GLY A 74 14.35 1.33 0.80
CA GLY A 74 13.86 -0.03 0.62
C GLY A 74 12.62 -0.31 1.47
N ASP A 75 11.92 -1.41 1.18
CA ASP A 75 10.80 -1.92 1.99
C ASP A 75 11.35 -2.54 3.29
N ILE A 76 10.90 -2.01 4.42
CA ILE A 76 11.15 -2.58 5.74
C ILE A 76 9.83 -3.13 6.27
N PRO A 77 9.71 -4.46 6.49
CA PRO A 77 8.48 -5.06 7.00
C PRO A 77 7.97 -4.34 8.25
N THR A 78 6.67 -4.06 8.32
CA THR A 78 6.04 -3.24 9.38
C THR A 78 6.40 -3.71 10.79
N PHE A 79 6.57 -5.02 11.00
CA PHE A 79 6.95 -5.59 12.30
C PHE A 79 8.45 -5.45 12.64
N ARG A 80 9.28 -4.92 11.71
CA ARG A 80 10.71 -4.60 11.91
C ARG A 80 11.00 -3.11 11.84
N LYS A 81 10.10 -2.32 11.23
CA LYS A 81 10.28 -0.88 11.00
C LYS A 81 10.31 -0.13 12.32
N THR A 82 11.30 0.72 12.51
CA THR A 82 11.46 1.57 13.70
C THR A 82 11.04 3.01 13.39
N GLN A 83 10.77 3.80 14.44
CA GLN A 83 10.46 5.23 14.26
C GLN A 83 11.59 5.99 13.53
N ALA A 84 12.86 5.62 13.76
CA ALA A 84 13.99 6.23 13.06
C ALA A 84 13.99 5.91 11.55
N ASP A 85 13.52 4.72 11.18
CA ASP A 85 13.37 4.34 9.76
C ASP A 85 12.24 5.14 9.10
N GLU A 86 11.10 5.31 9.79
CA GLU A 86 9.96 6.12 9.33
C GLU A 86 10.37 7.58 9.15
N ASP A 87 11.05 8.18 10.13
CA ASP A 87 11.50 9.58 10.08
C ASP A 87 12.51 9.80 8.92
N ARG A 88 13.41 8.84 8.69
CA ARG A 88 14.38 8.89 7.60
C ARG A 88 13.68 8.81 6.25
N GLU A 89 12.77 7.88 6.08
CA GLU A 89 12.00 7.69 4.84
C GLU A 89 11.18 8.94 4.52
N ALA A 90 10.40 9.44 5.50
CA ALA A 90 9.59 10.64 5.36
C ALA A 90 10.43 11.87 4.98
N SER A 91 11.62 12.03 5.58
CA SER A 91 12.53 13.12 5.26
C SER A 91 13.05 13.05 3.82
N LEU A 92 13.49 11.87 3.37
CA LEU A 92 14.01 11.66 2.02
C LEU A 92 12.90 11.86 0.98
N LEU A 93 11.72 11.29 1.21
CA LEU A 93 10.55 11.46 0.37
C LEU A 93 10.16 12.95 0.26
N SER A 94 10.03 13.65 1.39
CA SER A 94 9.66 15.07 1.41
C SER A 94 10.67 15.95 0.64
N ASN A 95 11.97 15.66 0.77
CA ASN A 95 12.99 16.40 0.03
C ASN A 95 12.88 16.16 -1.48
N TRP A 96 12.62 14.93 -1.89
CA TRP A 96 12.43 14.60 -3.30
C TRP A 96 11.14 15.23 -3.86
N VAL A 97 10.01 15.14 -3.15
CA VAL A 97 8.74 15.76 -3.56
C VAL A 97 8.90 17.27 -3.77
N ARG A 98 9.58 17.96 -2.84
CA ARG A 98 9.85 19.40 -2.98
C ARG A 98 10.77 19.76 -4.15
N SER A 99 11.54 18.82 -4.67
CA SER A 99 12.39 19.06 -5.84
C SER A 99 11.63 18.94 -7.17
N LEU A 100 10.40 18.44 -7.14
CA LEU A 100 9.55 18.36 -8.34
C LEU A 100 9.04 19.76 -8.72
N PRO A 101 8.75 19.99 -10.01
CA PRO A 101 8.13 21.25 -10.42
C PRO A 101 6.65 21.31 -9.99
N ASP A 102 6.13 22.52 -9.74
CA ASP A 102 4.69 22.70 -9.57
C ASP A 102 3.91 22.38 -10.86
N PRO A 103 2.66 21.89 -10.72
CA PRO A 103 1.91 21.72 -9.47
C PRO A 103 2.20 20.41 -8.72
N TYR A 104 3.09 19.55 -9.20
CA TYR A 104 3.32 18.21 -8.64
C TYR A 104 3.90 18.26 -7.22
N ALA A 105 4.82 19.20 -6.94
CA ALA A 105 5.39 19.36 -5.60
C ALA A 105 4.33 19.73 -4.56
N SER A 106 3.48 20.70 -4.87
CA SER A 106 2.40 21.14 -3.97
C SER A 106 1.31 20.08 -3.83
N ASP A 107 0.86 19.44 -4.93
CA ASP A 107 -0.18 18.43 -4.92
C ASP A 107 0.25 17.19 -4.13
N MET A 108 1.46 16.66 -4.36
CA MET A 108 1.96 15.50 -3.63
C MET A 108 2.20 15.81 -2.15
N THR A 109 2.71 17.02 -1.82
CA THR A 109 2.86 17.42 -0.42
C THR A 109 1.52 17.43 0.30
N ALA A 110 0.46 17.95 -0.33
CA ALA A 110 -0.89 17.96 0.24
C ALA A 110 -1.45 16.54 0.41
N LEU A 111 -1.27 15.66 -0.59
CA LEU A 111 -1.71 14.28 -0.53
C LEU A 111 -1.04 13.51 0.61
N TYR A 112 0.29 13.60 0.76
CA TYR A 112 1.00 12.93 1.85
C TYR A 112 0.57 13.46 3.22
N ALA A 113 0.39 14.77 3.38
CA ALA A 113 -0.11 15.32 4.64
C ALA A 113 -1.53 14.81 4.99
N GLU A 114 -2.41 14.65 3.99
CA GLU A 114 -3.74 14.08 4.16
C GLU A 114 -3.68 12.57 4.50
N MET A 115 -2.79 11.82 3.86
CA MET A 115 -2.56 10.40 4.08
C MET A 115 -2.02 10.13 5.49
N ASP A 116 -1.01 10.87 5.92
CA ASP A 116 -0.39 10.73 7.24
C ASP A 116 -1.37 11.06 8.37
N ALA A 117 -2.18 12.11 8.18
CA ALA A 117 -3.18 12.51 9.16
C ALA A 117 -4.44 11.62 9.16
N LEU A 118 -4.66 10.79 8.14
CA LEU A 118 -5.92 10.07 7.87
C LEU A 118 -7.14 10.98 8.01
N SER A 119 -7.00 12.24 7.55
CA SER A 119 -7.94 13.33 7.83
C SER A 119 -9.22 13.30 6.99
N SER A 120 -9.22 12.56 5.88
CA SER A 120 -10.36 12.39 4.99
C SER A 120 -10.84 10.95 4.91
N GLN A 121 -12.02 10.74 4.34
CA GLN A 121 -12.53 9.39 4.06
C GLN A 121 -11.71 8.72 2.96
N GLU A 122 -11.21 9.49 1.98
CA GLU A 122 -10.32 8.99 0.93
C GLU A 122 -8.99 8.48 1.51
N ALA A 123 -8.39 9.21 2.47
CA ALA A 123 -7.18 8.77 3.16
C ALA A 123 -7.41 7.49 3.99
N LYS A 124 -8.57 7.38 4.64
CA LYS A 124 -8.95 6.14 5.36
C LYS A 124 -9.20 4.98 4.39
N LEU A 125 -9.82 5.24 3.24
CA LEU A 125 -10.07 4.21 2.22
C LEU A 125 -8.76 3.72 1.63
N TYR A 126 -7.86 4.62 1.19
CA TYR A 126 -6.54 4.23 0.69
C TYR A 126 -5.80 3.36 1.71
N LYS A 127 -5.77 3.76 2.99
CA LYS A 127 -5.07 2.99 4.04
C LYS A 127 -5.72 1.64 4.33
N SER A 128 -7.04 1.56 4.17
CA SER A 128 -7.74 0.27 4.24
C SER A 128 -7.36 -0.64 3.08
N ILE A 129 -7.29 -0.11 1.87
CA ILE A 129 -6.89 -0.86 0.68
C ILE A 129 -5.46 -1.39 0.83
N ASP A 130 -4.51 -0.56 1.29
CA ASP A 130 -3.13 -0.94 1.56
C ASP A 130 -3.05 -2.16 2.51
N LYS A 131 -3.69 -2.05 3.67
CA LYS A 131 -3.69 -3.15 4.64
C LYS A 131 -4.42 -4.41 4.17
N LEU A 132 -5.53 -4.26 3.43
CA LEU A 132 -6.29 -5.39 2.89
C LEU A 132 -5.53 -6.09 1.77
N GLU A 133 -4.88 -5.32 0.89
CA GLU A 133 -4.07 -5.86 -0.19
C GLU A 133 -2.92 -6.72 0.34
N ALA A 134 -2.25 -6.29 1.40
CA ALA A 134 -1.20 -7.06 2.04
C ALA A 134 -1.70 -8.45 2.52
N VAL A 135 -2.89 -8.53 3.14
CA VAL A 135 -3.48 -9.81 3.57
C VAL A 135 -3.89 -10.68 2.37
N ILE A 136 -4.45 -10.06 1.32
CA ILE A 136 -4.79 -10.78 0.08
C ILE A 136 -3.53 -11.40 -0.52
N GLN A 137 -2.43 -10.65 -0.61
CA GLN A 137 -1.17 -11.16 -1.14
C GLN A 137 -0.61 -12.31 -0.28
N HIS A 138 -0.67 -12.21 1.04
CA HIS A 138 -0.32 -13.32 1.92
C HIS A 138 -1.20 -14.56 1.66
N ASN A 139 -2.51 -14.38 1.50
CA ASN A 139 -3.42 -15.49 1.17
C ASN A 139 -3.09 -16.14 -0.18
N GLU A 140 -2.52 -15.43 -1.12
CA GLU A 140 -2.07 -15.95 -2.41
C GLU A 140 -0.67 -16.57 -2.36
N SER A 141 0.17 -16.19 -1.39
CA SER A 141 1.51 -16.76 -1.20
C SER A 141 1.43 -18.22 -0.75
N PRO A 142 2.39 -19.09 -1.10
CA PRO A 142 2.47 -20.42 -0.52
C PRO A 142 2.58 -20.35 1.01
N ILE A 143 1.79 -21.14 1.74
CA ILE A 143 1.78 -21.08 3.21
C ILE A 143 3.14 -21.44 3.84
N SER A 144 3.95 -22.18 3.12
CA SER A 144 5.32 -22.50 3.54
C SER A 144 6.25 -21.29 3.62
N THR A 145 5.83 -20.15 3.07
CA THR A 145 6.57 -18.87 3.16
C THR A 145 6.15 -18.04 4.37
N TRP A 146 5.07 -18.43 5.08
CA TRP A 146 4.57 -17.70 6.22
C TRP A 146 5.43 -17.95 7.46
N GLU A 147 5.78 -16.87 8.17
CA GLU A 147 6.39 -16.96 9.48
C GLU A 147 5.35 -17.30 10.56
N PRO A 148 5.72 -17.91 11.69
CA PRO A 148 4.77 -18.35 12.72
C PRO A 148 3.82 -17.26 13.24
N HIS A 149 4.28 -16.01 13.33
CA HIS A 149 3.47 -14.89 13.80
C HIS A 149 2.45 -14.41 12.76
N GLU A 150 2.66 -14.68 11.46
CA GLU A 150 1.78 -14.23 10.39
C GLU A 150 0.44 -14.96 10.35
N TYR A 151 0.38 -16.18 10.91
CA TYR A 151 -0.88 -16.93 11.03
C TYR A 151 -1.93 -16.16 11.85
N GLU A 152 -1.52 -15.52 12.96
CA GLU A 152 -2.42 -14.73 13.77
C GLU A 152 -2.52 -13.29 13.24
N LEU A 153 -1.44 -12.73 12.75
CA LEU A 153 -1.43 -11.40 12.16
C LEU A 153 -2.44 -11.30 11.00
N ASN A 154 -2.43 -12.24 10.06
CA ASN A 154 -3.35 -12.22 8.92
C ASN A 154 -4.82 -12.40 9.31
N ARG A 155 -5.11 -12.99 10.48
CA ARG A 155 -6.48 -13.06 11.01
C ARG A 155 -6.98 -11.73 11.55
N THR A 156 -6.08 -10.89 12.09
CA THR A 156 -6.45 -9.68 12.84
C THR A 156 -6.11 -8.39 12.11
N TYR A 157 -5.15 -8.41 11.17
CA TYR A 157 -4.69 -7.23 10.45
C TYR A 157 -5.83 -6.52 9.71
N ALA A 158 -5.80 -5.21 9.69
CA ALA A 158 -6.80 -4.34 9.07
C ALA A 158 -8.20 -4.33 9.70
N THR A 159 -8.47 -5.05 10.79
CA THR A 159 -9.81 -5.11 11.38
C THR A 159 -10.30 -3.79 11.96
N ASP A 160 -9.41 -2.93 12.40
CA ASP A 160 -9.69 -1.61 12.97
C ASP A 160 -9.99 -0.57 11.89
N ILE A 161 -9.15 -0.50 10.85
CA ILE A 161 -9.21 0.55 9.83
C ILE A 161 -10.45 0.43 8.91
N VAL A 162 -11.02 -0.77 8.76
CA VAL A 162 -12.17 -1.01 7.89
C VAL A 162 -13.52 -0.65 8.54
N GLN A 163 -13.56 -0.26 9.82
CA GLN A 163 -14.81 -0.09 10.58
C GLN A 163 -15.70 1.06 10.09
N PHE A 164 -15.16 2.00 9.35
CA PHE A 164 -15.92 3.15 8.85
C PHE A 164 -16.84 2.83 7.66
N SER A 165 -16.72 1.66 7.04
CA SER A 165 -17.50 1.26 5.87
C SER A 165 -18.03 -0.17 6.01
N ASP A 166 -19.34 -0.35 5.74
CA ASP A 166 -19.97 -1.67 5.76
C ASP A 166 -19.42 -2.57 4.65
N TYR A 167 -19.16 -2.01 3.46
CA TYR A 167 -18.54 -2.74 2.36
C TYR A 167 -17.15 -3.30 2.75
N LEU A 168 -16.29 -2.46 3.35
CA LEU A 168 -14.95 -2.90 3.76
C LEU A 168 -15.00 -3.95 4.87
N LYS A 169 -15.98 -3.90 5.77
CA LYS A 169 -16.19 -4.95 6.79
C LYS A 169 -16.53 -6.28 6.14
N VAL A 170 -17.42 -6.27 5.14
CA VAL A 170 -17.78 -7.47 4.37
C VAL A 170 -16.56 -8.00 3.61
N LEU A 171 -15.84 -7.13 2.89
CA LEU A 171 -14.62 -7.52 2.17
C LEU A 171 -13.58 -8.14 3.11
N ARG A 172 -13.35 -7.51 4.28
CA ARG A 172 -12.42 -8.04 5.29
C ARG A 172 -12.86 -9.40 5.82
N ALA A 173 -14.17 -9.65 5.96
CA ALA A 173 -14.69 -10.93 6.40
C ALA A 173 -14.45 -12.03 5.35
N GLU A 174 -14.60 -11.76 4.06
CA GLU A 174 -14.27 -12.71 2.99
C GLU A 174 -12.76 -12.99 2.95
N ILE A 175 -11.91 -11.95 3.07
CA ILE A 175 -10.46 -12.15 3.18
C ILE A 175 -10.07 -13.03 4.38
N LEU A 176 -10.73 -12.85 5.53
CA LEU A 176 -10.51 -13.69 6.72
C LEU A 176 -10.90 -15.14 6.47
N LYS A 177 -11.98 -15.38 5.74
CA LYS A 177 -12.39 -16.71 5.35
C LYS A 177 -11.31 -17.40 4.52
N ASP A 178 -10.79 -16.71 3.48
CA ASP A 178 -9.68 -17.21 2.66
C ASP A 178 -8.44 -17.51 3.50
N THR A 179 -8.11 -16.61 4.46
CA THR A 179 -7.02 -16.85 5.41
C THR A 179 -7.20 -18.15 6.20
N ASN A 180 -8.40 -18.36 6.77
CA ASN A 180 -8.69 -19.54 7.57
C ASN A 180 -8.71 -20.81 6.74
N ASP A 181 -9.29 -20.77 5.53
CA ASP A 181 -9.32 -21.88 4.60
C ASP A 181 -7.91 -22.29 4.17
N LYS A 182 -7.04 -21.32 3.90
CA LYS A 182 -5.63 -21.56 3.58
C LYS A 182 -4.88 -22.22 4.74
N ILE A 183 -5.05 -21.71 5.96
CA ILE A 183 -4.43 -22.28 7.15
C ILE A 183 -4.93 -23.72 7.38
N ALA A 184 -6.24 -23.96 7.28
CA ALA A 184 -6.82 -25.29 7.44
C ALA A 184 -6.34 -26.28 6.38
N ALA A 185 -6.12 -25.82 5.14
CA ALA A 185 -5.61 -26.65 4.06
C ALA A 185 -4.09 -26.93 4.18
N GLY A 186 -3.35 -26.17 4.98
CA GLY A 186 -1.90 -26.28 5.10
C GLY A 186 -1.15 -25.96 3.79
N LYS A 187 -1.71 -25.08 2.96
CA LYS A 187 -1.25 -24.79 1.59
C LYS A 187 -0.86 -23.33 1.40
#